data_c8b519923abf75bc7d9e3e2503d7994e
#
_entry.id   c8b519923abf75bc7d9e3e2503d7994e
#
_cell.length_a   1.000
_cell.length_b   1.000
_cell.length_c   1.000
_cell.angle_alpha   90.00
_cell.angle_beta   90.00
_cell.angle_gamma   90.00
#
_symmetry.space_group_name_H-M   'P 1'
#
loop_
_entity.id
_entity.type
_entity.pdbx_description
1 polymer ?
#
loop_
_entity_poly.entity_id
_entity_poly.type
_entity_poly.pdbx_seq_one_letter_code
_entity_poly.pdbx_strand_id
1 'polypeptide(L)'
;MDCRLTARLGGVPCEVRRESSGERQRFRGAAGTGWSRGGGKEDWRPGGEFFMSLEEPIQKRAEEFRRRYAAVREQIGRVIVGHEEVVHGVLTCLFVGGHCLLEGVPGLGKTLLVRTLAQTLDLAFNRIQFTPDLMPADILGTNMVMETPEGRRRFEFQAGPVFTQICLADEINRATPKTQSALLETMQEGTVTVAGTKHELKKPFFVMATQNPIEQEGTYPLPEAQVDRFFFKLLVGYSDREELAAILDRTTAGLIPEARKVMDGPEILQWQRLVREVILAPHVRDYVVRLTLATHPKGPFALPITNQFLRWGSSPRGAQALALAGKVQALLEGRYNVSFEDVRRVFLPALRHRVILNFEAQAEGIEADQVLLDILEKVPEKADALPAAAALAEG
;
A
#
# COMPACT_ATOMS: atom_id res chain seq x y z
N MET A 1 26.57 41.15 35.58
CA MET A 1 25.39 41.95 35.22
C MET A 1 24.24 40.98 35.04
N ASP A 2 23.46 40.90 36.11
CA ASP A 2 22.27 40.05 36.22
C ASP A 2 21.11 40.64 35.42
N CYS A 3 20.37 39.79 34.74
CA CYS A 3 19.01 40.14 34.34
C CYS A 3 18.10 38.92 34.54
N ARG A 4 17.43 38.89 35.69
CA ARG A 4 16.34 37.97 36.02
C ARG A 4 15.07 38.43 35.32
N LEU A 5 14.41 37.54 34.62
CA LEU A 5 13.02 37.70 34.16
C LEU A 5 12.14 36.67 34.85
N THR A 6 11.32 37.15 35.78
CA THR A 6 10.26 36.42 36.48
C THR A 6 9.00 36.42 35.62
N ALA A 7 8.50 35.22 35.27
CA ALA A 7 7.15 35.04 34.74
C ALA A 7 6.26 34.39 35.81
N ARG A 8 5.18 35.04 36.17
CA ARG A 8 4.13 34.55 37.09
C ARG A 8 3.18 33.62 36.30
N LEU A 9 2.96 32.45 36.86
CA LEU A 9 1.88 31.55 36.47
C LEU A 9 0.75 31.67 37.50
N GLY A 10 -0.45 32.03 37.01
CA GLY A 10 -1.67 32.03 37.79
C GLY A 10 -2.22 30.62 37.95
N GLY A 11 -2.41 30.20 39.20
CA GLY A 11 -2.97 28.91 39.53
C GLY A 11 -4.49 28.90 39.57
N VAL A 12 -5.07 27.77 39.14
CA VAL A 12 -6.44 27.36 39.50
C VAL A 12 -6.34 25.88 39.95
N PRO A 13 -6.82 25.54 41.16
CA PRO A 13 -6.77 24.14 41.64
C PRO A 13 -7.95 23.34 41.10
N CYS A 14 -7.67 22.15 40.60
CA CYS A 14 -8.68 21.18 40.23
C CYS A 14 -8.82 20.16 41.37
N GLU A 15 -9.96 20.17 42.05
CA GLU A 15 -10.34 19.22 43.11
C GLU A 15 -10.75 17.90 42.51
N VAL A 16 -10.06 16.81 42.91
CA VAL A 16 -10.42 15.44 42.60
C VAL A 16 -11.33 14.92 43.72
N ARG A 17 -12.62 14.79 43.46
CA ARG A 17 -13.53 13.99 44.32
C ARG A 17 -13.43 12.52 43.96
N ARG A 18 -13.01 11.73 44.95
CA ARG A 18 -13.26 10.29 45.02
C ARG A 18 -14.62 10.06 45.63
N GLU A 19 -15.48 9.35 44.95
CA GLU A 19 -16.64 8.69 45.61
C GLU A 19 -16.51 7.17 45.40
N SER A 20 -16.61 6.47 46.52
CA SER A 20 -16.58 5.05 46.75
C SER A 20 -17.98 4.45 46.89
N SER A 21 -18.07 3.16 46.80
CA SER A 21 -19.21 2.25 47.08
C SER A 21 -20.15 2.07 45.87
N GLY A 22 -20.40 0.87 45.30
CA GLY A 22 -20.52 -0.43 45.97
C GLY A 22 -21.94 -0.93 45.74
N GLU A 23 -22.14 -1.84 44.77
CA GLU A 23 -23.30 -2.77 44.82
C GLU A 23 -23.06 -3.95 43.89
N ARG A 24 -22.93 -5.13 44.54
CA ARG A 24 -22.93 -6.44 43.88
C ARG A 24 -24.38 -6.90 43.75
N GLN A 25 -24.88 -7.09 42.57
CA GLN A 25 -26.07 -7.90 42.34
C GLN A 25 -25.68 -9.29 41.79
N ARG A 26 -25.93 -10.28 42.64
CA ARG A 26 -25.92 -11.71 42.29
C ARG A 26 -27.19 -12.02 41.54
N PHE A 27 -27.08 -12.66 40.38
CA PHE A 27 -28.16 -13.48 39.85
C PHE A 27 -27.75 -14.96 39.87
N ARG A 28 -28.56 -15.74 40.59
CA ARG A 28 -28.50 -17.22 40.68
C ARG A 28 -29.23 -17.85 39.49
N GLY A 29 -28.60 -18.80 38.86
CA GLY A 29 -28.99 -20.16 38.68
C GLY A 29 -30.11 -20.54 37.72
N ALA A 30 -29.75 -21.36 36.75
CA ALA A 30 -30.51 -22.60 36.49
C ALA A 30 -29.61 -23.56 35.70
N ALA A 31 -29.43 -24.76 36.23
CA ALA A 31 -28.76 -25.88 35.60
C ALA A 31 -29.70 -26.54 34.58
N GLY A 32 -29.16 -26.97 33.45
CA GLY A 32 -29.85 -27.78 32.45
C GLY A 32 -28.86 -28.63 31.68
N THR A 33 -28.80 -29.87 32.03
CA THR A 33 -28.01 -30.97 31.46
C THR A 33 -28.41 -31.31 30.03
N GLY A 34 -27.43 -31.66 29.18
CA GLY A 34 -27.74 -32.30 27.92
C GLY A 34 -26.54 -32.36 26.94
N TRP A 35 -25.64 -33.32 27.16
CA TRP A 35 -24.64 -33.69 26.16
C TRP A 35 -25.27 -34.68 25.17
N SER A 36 -25.31 -34.32 23.88
CA SER A 36 -25.46 -35.30 22.80
C SER A 36 -24.37 -35.07 21.76
N ARG A 37 -23.54 -36.10 21.56
CA ARG A 37 -22.60 -36.21 20.45
C ARG A 37 -23.39 -36.36 19.15
N GLY A 38 -23.16 -35.50 18.17
CA GLY A 38 -23.68 -35.64 16.82
C GLY A 38 -22.74 -35.01 15.83
N GLY A 39 -22.25 -35.83 14.87
CA GLY A 39 -21.33 -35.43 13.83
C GLY A 39 -21.87 -34.29 12.95
N GLY A 40 -21.13 -33.20 12.88
CA GLY A 40 -21.51 -32.04 12.14
C GLY A 40 -20.99 -32.12 10.71
N LYS A 41 -21.91 -32.11 9.77
CA LYS A 41 -21.65 -31.65 8.40
C LYS A 41 -21.43 -30.16 8.48
N GLU A 42 -20.31 -29.68 7.91
CA GLU A 42 -20.04 -28.26 7.76
C GLU A 42 -21.06 -27.66 6.77
N ASP A 43 -22.10 -27.04 7.30
CA ASP A 43 -23.02 -26.21 6.51
C ASP A 43 -22.34 -24.88 6.19
N TRP A 44 -21.80 -24.78 4.99
CA TRP A 44 -21.39 -23.51 4.39
C TRP A 44 -22.63 -22.64 4.15
N ARG A 45 -22.80 -21.56 4.93
CA ARG A 45 -23.85 -20.54 4.71
C ARG A 45 -23.22 -19.31 4.06
N PRO A 46 -23.66 -18.88 2.88
CA PRO A 46 -23.25 -17.61 2.31
C PRO A 46 -23.89 -16.47 3.10
N GLY A 47 -23.12 -15.68 3.82
CA GLY A 47 -23.59 -14.48 4.55
C GLY A 47 -23.24 -14.40 6.04
N GLY A 48 -22.47 -15.32 6.58
CA GLY A 48 -21.94 -15.19 7.94
C GLY A 48 -20.81 -14.18 7.99
N GLU A 49 -20.90 -13.15 8.83
CA GLU A 49 -19.79 -12.26 9.14
C GLU A 49 -18.65 -13.09 9.73
N PHE A 50 -17.59 -13.25 8.95
CA PHE A 50 -16.40 -14.01 9.36
C PHE A 50 -15.52 -13.12 10.23
N PHE A 51 -15.82 -13.04 11.53
CA PHE A 51 -14.95 -12.43 12.52
C PHE A 51 -14.03 -13.50 13.13
N MET A 52 -12.80 -13.59 12.62
CA MET A 52 -11.76 -14.28 13.38
C MET A 52 -11.48 -13.50 14.66
N SER A 53 -11.62 -14.14 15.82
CA SER A 53 -11.27 -13.50 17.08
C SER A 53 -9.77 -13.22 17.12
N LEU A 54 -9.38 -12.04 17.62
CA LEU A 54 -7.96 -11.68 17.84
C LEU A 54 -7.27 -12.62 18.85
N GLU A 55 -8.01 -13.45 19.53
CA GLU A 55 -7.56 -14.46 20.51
C GLU A 55 -7.11 -15.78 19.85
N GLU A 56 -7.38 -15.98 18.55
CA GLU A 56 -6.88 -17.16 17.85
C GLU A 56 -5.36 -17.13 17.69
N PRO A 57 -4.69 -18.30 17.78
CA PRO A 57 -3.25 -18.39 17.56
C PRO A 57 -2.84 -17.82 16.20
N ILE A 58 -1.74 -17.09 16.18
CA ILE A 58 -1.21 -16.45 14.95
C ILE A 58 -1.04 -17.47 13.81
N GLN A 59 -0.74 -18.73 14.13
CA GLN A 59 -0.58 -19.82 13.17
C GLN A 59 -1.85 -20.05 12.35
N LYS A 60 -3.00 -20.15 13.03
CA LYS A 60 -4.30 -20.37 12.37
C LYS A 60 -4.68 -19.15 11.51
N ARG A 61 -4.49 -17.95 12.05
CA ARG A 61 -4.78 -16.72 11.32
C ARG A 61 -3.91 -16.58 10.07
N ALA A 62 -2.63 -16.93 10.16
CA ALA A 62 -1.72 -16.89 9.02
C ALA A 62 -2.03 -17.96 7.97
N GLU A 63 -2.45 -19.15 8.39
CA GLU A 63 -2.90 -20.21 7.47
C GLU A 63 -4.16 -19.79 6.71
N GLU A 64 -5.12 -19.21 7.41
CA GLU A 64 -6.32 -18.65 6.79
C GLU A 64 -5.99 -17.50 5.85
N PHE A 65 -5.08 -16.59 6.22
CA PHE A 65 -4.60 -15.53 5.34
C PHE A 65 -4.05 -16.11 4.03
N ARG A 66 -3.19 -17.15 4.09
CA ARG A 66 -2.65 -17.79 2.88
C ARG A 66 -3.75 -18.38 2.01
N ARG A 67 -4.70 -19.08 2.61
CA ARG A 67 -5.84 -19.67 1.91
C ARG A 67 -6.65 -18.60 1.18
N ARG A 68 -6.96 -17.51 1.87
CA ARG A 68 -7.72 -16.39 1.31
C ARG A 68 -6.94 -15.65 0.24
N TYR A 69 -5.66 -15.42 0.46
CA TYR A 69 -4.78 -14.81 -0.53
C TYR A 69 -4.71 -15.65 -1.82
N ALA A 70 -4.53 -16.97 -1.70
CA ALA A 70 -4.51 -17.87 -2.84
C ALA A 70 -5.85 -17.87 -3.59
N ALA A 71 -6.97 -17.87 -2.89
CA ALA A 71 -8.31 -17.78 -3.49
C ALA A 71 -8.50 -16.45 -4.25
N VAL A 72 -8.03 -15.31 -3.72
CA VAL A 72 -8.06 -14.03 -4.43
C VAL A 72 -7.23 -14.10 -5.71
N ARG A 73 -5.99 -14.61 -5.64
CA ARG A 73 -5.13 -14.77 -6.84
C ARG A 73 -5.79 -15.67 -7.89
N GLU A 74 -6.41 -16.77 -7.48
CA GLU A 74 -7.13 -17.68 -8.38
C GLU A 74 -8.27 -16.95 -9.09
N GLN A 75 -9.09 -16.19 -8.38
CA GLN A 75 -10.21 -15.45 -9.00
C GLN A 75 -9.71 -14.38 -9.97
N ILE A 76 -8.63 -13.66 -9.61
CA ILE A 76 -8.01 -12.69 -10.52
C ILE A 76 -7.48 -13.39 -11.77
N GLY A 77 -6.77 -14.53 -11.62
CA GLY A 77 -6.21 -15.30 -12.72
C GLY A 77 -7.25 -15.91 -13.68
N ARG A 78 -8.52 -16.03 -13.24
CA ARG A 78 -9.61 -16.42 -14.16
C ARG A 78 -9.89 -15.36 -15.23
N VAL A 79 -9.72 -14.08 -14.87
CA VAL A 79 -10.00 -12.93 -15.75
C VAL A 79 -8.73 -12.38 -16.40
N ILE A 80 -7.68 -12.21 -15.58
CA ILE A 80 -6.39 -11.67 -16.01
C ILE A 80 -5.49 -12.82 -16.42
N VAL A 81 -4.88 -12.71 -17.58
CA VAL A 81 -3.84 -13.64 -18.06
C VAL A 81 -2.49 -13.01 -17.83
N GLY A 82 -1.55 -13.78 -17.27
CA GLY A 82 -0.20 -13.29 -16.98
C GLY A 82 -0.14 -12.25 -15.87
N HIS A 83 0.92 -11.45 -15.87
CA HIS A 83 1.17 -10.38 -14.91
C HIS A 83 1.13 -10.85 -13.43
N GLU A 84 1.52 -12.09 -13.14
CA GLU A 84 1.43 -12.65 -11.79
C GLU A 84 2.21 -11.83 -10.75
N GLU A 85 3.39 -11.31 -11.13
CA GLU A 85 4.19 -10.46 -10.26
C GLU A 85 3.52 -9.12 -9.98
N VAL A 86 2.85 -8.54 -10.99
CA VAL A 86 2.08 -7.30 -10.83
C VAL A 86 0.90 -7.52 -9.89
N VAL A 87 0.14 -8.61 -10.08
CA VAL A 87 -0.97 -9.00 -9.19
C VAL A 87 -0.46 -9.20 -7.76
N HIS A 88 0.66 -9.91 -7.60
CA HIS A 88 1.29 -10.13 -6.31
C HIS A 88 1.71 -8.81 -5.64
N GLY A 89 2.34 -7.91 -6.39
CA GLY A 89 2.74 -6.58 -5.91
C GLY A 89 1.55 -5.71 -5.48
N VAL A 90 0.47 -5.71 -6.28
CA VAL A 90 -0.79 -5.00 -5.98
C VAL A 90 -1.42 -5.53 -4.68
N LEU A 91 -1.52 -6.84 -4.53
CA LEU A 91 -2.06 -7.47 -3.31
C LEU A 91 -1.16 -7.18 -2.10
N THR A 92 0.16 -7.20 -2.27
CA THR A 92 1.09 -6.83 -1.21
C THR A 92 0.83 -5.39 -0.74
N CYS A 93 0.69 -4.42 -1.67
CA CYS A 93 0.34 -3.03 -1.34
C CYS A 93 -0.97 -2.94 -0.56
N LEU A 94 -2.00 -3.67 -0.99
CA LEU A 94 -3.30 -3.67 -0.33
C LEU A 94 -3.20 -4.19 1.11
N PHE A 95 -2.51 -5.32 1.33
CA PHE A 95 -2.40 -5.95 2.66
C PHE A 95 -1.45 -5.23 3.61
N VAL A 96 -0.57 -4.37 3.14
CA VAL A 96 0.19 -3.46 4.01
C VAL A 96 -0.55 -2.14 4.29
N GLY A 97 -1.61 -1.84 3.53
CA GLY A 97 -2.32 -0.55 3.58
C GLY A 97 -1.58 0.57 2.86
N GLY A 98 -0.79 0.22 1.83
CA GLY A 98 -0.09 1.16 0.95
C GLY A 98 -0.81 1.37 -0.38
N HIS A 99 -0.25 2.22 -1.24
CA HIS A 99 -0.75 2.51 -2.58
C HIS A 99 0.29 2.11 -3.62
N CYS A 100 -0.10 1.83 -4.86
CA CYS A 100 0.86 1.45 -5.89
C CYS A 100 0.81 2.34 -7.14
N LEU A 101 1.97 2.46 -7.78
CA LEU A 101 2.13 3.09 -9.09
C LEU A 101 2.37 1.97 -10.12
N LEU A 102 1.52 1.90 -11.13
CA LEU A 102 1.67 0.98 -12.26
C LEU A 102 2.26 1.75 -13.44
N GLU A 103 3.44 1.37 -13.87
CA GLU A 103 4.06 1.95 -15.07
C GLU A 103 4.04 0.94 -16.20
N GLY A 104 3.57 1.36 -17.36
CA GLY A 104 3.52 0.52 -18.55
C GLY A 104 2.69 1.15 -19.65
N VAL A 105 2.87 0.66 -20.86
CA VAL A 105 2.14 1.15 -22.05
C VAL A 105 0.62 0.98 -21.92
N PRO A 106 -0.17 1.78 -22.64
CA PRO A 106 -1.62 1.61 -22.67
C PRO A 106 -2.01 0.27 -23.29
N GLY A 107 -3.22 -0.22 -22.98
CA GLY A 107 -3.76 -1.45 -23.56
C GLY A 107 -3.39 -2.76 -22.84
N LEU A 108 -2.54 -2.74 -21.82
CA LEU A 108 -2.10 -3.94 -21.07
C LEU A 108 -3.06 -4.40 -19.96
N GLY A 109 -4.34 -4.08 -20.03
CA GLY A 109 -5.34 -4.60 -19.10
C GLY A 109 -5.33 -3.99 -17.69
N LYS A 110 -4.61 -2.89 -17.45
CA LYS A 110 -4.53 -2.24 -16.11
C LYS A 110 -5.91 -1.94 -15.51
N THR A 111 -6.82 -1.36 -16.27
CA THR A 111 -8.19 -1.08 -15.80
C THR A 111 -8.99 -2.35 -15.50
N LEU A 112 -8.80 -3.40 -16.31
CA LEU A 112 -9.46 -4.70 -16.08
C LEU A 112 -8.97 -5.34 -14.79
N LEU A 113 -7.65 -5.30 -14.54
CA LEU A 113 -7.05 -5.78 -13.28
C LEU A 113 -7.68 -5.11 -12.06
N VAL A 114 -7.79 -3.77 -12.07
CA VAL A 114 -8.34 -3.02 -10.92
C VAL A 114 -9.82 -3.35 -10.70
N ARG A 115 -10.58 -3.44 -11.77
CA ARG A 115 -12.02 -3.79 -11.73
C ARG A 115 -12.21 -5.22 -11.18
N THR A 116 -11.42 -6.17 -11.67
CA THR A 116 -11.44 -7.56 -11.20
C THR A 116 -11.07 -7.66 -9.73
N LEU A 117 -10.06 -6.90 -9.30
CA LEU A 117 -9.66 -6.81 -7.89
C LEU A 117 -10.82 -6.30 -7.02
N ALA A 118 -11.49 -5.23 -7.44
CA ALA A 118 -12.61 -4.65 -6.70
C ALA A 118 -13.79 -5.63 -6.58
N GLN A 119 -14.11 -6.37 -7.63
CA GLN A 119 -15.14 -7.41 -7.62
C GLN A 119 -14.77 -8.57 -6.68
N THR A 120 -13.52 -9.04 -6.74
CA THR A 120 -13.04 -10.15 -5.90
C THR A 120 -13.06 -9.79 -4.40
N LEU A 121 -12.86 -8.52 -4.08
CA LEU A 121 -12.78 -8.00 -2.71
C LEU A 121 -14.05 -7.30 -2.21
N ASP A 122 -15.11 -7.28 -3.03
CA ASP A 122 -16.37 -6.59 -2.72
C ASP A 122 -16.15 -5.15 -2.20
N LEU A 123 -15.31 -4.41 -2.90
CA LEU A 123 -14.97 -3.04 -2.59
C LEU A 123 -15.55 -2.08 -3.64
N ALA A 124 -16.02 -0.93 -3.17
CA ALA A 124 -16.44 0.15 -4.06
C ALA A 124 -15.25 0.61 -4.91
N PHE A 125 -15.49 0.79 -6.21
CA PHE A 125 -14.49 1.14 -7.22
C PHE A 125 -14.89 2.35 -8.02
N ASN A 126 -13.95 3.30 -8.18
CA ASN A 126 -14.05 4.40 -9.13
C ASN A 126 -12.77 4.53 -9.96
N ARG A 127 -12.95 4.96 -11.21
CA ARG A 127 -11.84 5.36 -12.09
C ARG A 127 -11.86 6.86 -12.28
N ILE A 128 -10.71 7.49 -12.13
CA ILE A 128 -10.47 8.91 -12.43
C ILE A 128 -9.48 8.94 -13.58
N GLN A 129 -9.94 9.39 -14.75
CA GLN A 129 -9.05 9.64 -15.89
C GLN A 129 -8.43 11.01 -15.73
N PHE A 130 -7.11 11.08 -15.62
CA PHE A 130 -6.40 12.34 -15.49
C PHE A 130 -6.22 12.99 -16.84
N THR A 131 -6.58 14.28 -16.93
CA THR A 131 -6.49 15.11 -18.13
C THR A 131 -5.90 16.48 -17.73
N PRO A 132 -5.33 17.26 -18.67
CA PRO A 132 -4.72 18.55 -18.36
C PRO A 132 -5.68 19.57 -17.75
N ASP A 133 -6.95 19.47 -18.07
CA ASP A 133 -8.05 20.34 -17.59
C ASP A 133 -8.70 19.88 -16.28
N LEU A 134 -8.38 18.68 -15.80
CA LEU A 134 -8.93 18.15 -14.55
C LEU A 134 -8.52 18.99 -13.34
N MET A 135 -9.49 19.45 -12.57
CA MET A 135 -9.30 20.26 -11.38
C MET A 135 -9.33 19.42 -10.09
N PRO A 136 -8.69 19.87 -9.00
CA PRO A 136 -8.78 19.21 -7.70
C PRO A 136 -10.21 18.99 -7.22
N ALA A 137 -11.12 19.94 -7.47
CA ALA A 137 -12.53 19.85 -7.09
C ALA A 137 -13.26 18.70 -7.81
N ASP A 138 -12.85 18.35 -9.04
CA ASP A 138 -13.43 17.24 -9.78
C ASP A 138 -13.09 15.89 -9.16
N ILE A 139 -11.97 15.80 -8.45
CA ILE A 139 -11.51 14.60 -7.74
C ILE A 139 -12.07 14.55 -6.33
N LEU A 140 -11.94 15.66 -5.58
CA LEU A 140 -12.24 15.73 -4.15
C LEU A 140 -13.72 15.99 -3.86
N GLY A 141 -14.43 16.58 -4.82
CA GLY A 141 -15.77 17.11 -4.62
C GLY A 141 -15.77 18.58 -4.23
N THR A 142 -16.96 19.14 -4.18
CA THR A 142 -17.18 20.57 -3.93
C THR A 142 -18.48 20.82 -3.16
N ASN A 143 -18.58 21.99 -2.54
CA ASN A 143 -19.83 22.45 -1.94
C ASN A 143 -20.73 23.06 -3.02
N MET A 144 -21.90 22.48 -3.22
CA MET A 144 -22.92 23.02 -4.12
C MET A 144 -24.00 23.74 -3.34
N VAL A 145 -24.56 24.80 -3.95
CA VAL A 145 -25.73 25.49 -3.40
C VAL A 145 -26.97 24.72 -3.84
N MET A 146 -27.62 24.10 -2.88
CA MET A 146 -28.89 23.40 -3.09
C MET A 146 -30.04 24.27 -2.57
N GLU A 147 -31.13 24.31 -3.32
CA GLU A 147 -32.36 24.97 -2.89
C GLU A 147 -33.27 23.93 -2.23
N THR A 148 -33.67 24.19 -0.99
CA THR A 148 -34.60 23.30 -0.27
C THR A 148 -36.02 23.49 -0.81
N PRO A 149 -36.95 22.54 -0.60
CA PRO A 149 -38.34 22.68 -1.01
C PRO A 149 -39.03 23.94 -0.46
N GLU A 150 -38.50 24.51 0.64
CA GLU A 150 -38.97 25.75 1.27
C GLU A 150 -38.34 27.02 0.65
N GLY A 151 -37.55 26.91 -0.44
CA GLY A 151 -36.93 28.05 -1.13
C GLY A 151 -35.68 28.62 -0.41
N ARG A 152 -35.14 27.92 0.61
CA ARG A 152 -33.91 28.33 1.30
C ARG A 152 -32.67 27.72 0.58
N ARG A 153 -31.63 28.51 0.46
CA ARG A 153 -30.33 28.04 -0.08
C ARG A 153 -29.46 27.49 1.04
N ARG A 154 -28.94 26.27 0.86
CA ARG A 154 -27.92 25.71 1.75
C ARG A 154 -26.76 25.16 0.95
N PHE A 155 -25.56 25.18 1.54
CA PHE A 155 -24.42 24.49 0.96
C PHE A 155 -24.49 23.02 1.35
N GLU A 156 -24.36 22.15 0.33
CA GLU A 156 -24.29 20.72 0.52
C GLU A 156 -23.02 20.20 -0.16
N PHE A 157 -22.27 19.37 0.58
CA PHE A 157 -21.05 18.76 0.03
C PHE A 157 -21.42 17.66 -0.93
N GLN A 158 -21.00 17.80 -2.19
CA GLN A 158 -21.07 16.76 -3.19
C GLN A 158 -19.71 16.05 -3.25
N ALA A 159 -19.67 14.78 -2.83
CA ALA A 159 -18.46 13.96 -2.81
C ALA A 159 -17.95 13.70 -4.23
N GLY A 160 -16.65 13.86 -4.43
CA GLY A 160 -15.98 13.53 -5.68
C GLY A 160 -15.70 12.03 -5.83
N PRO A 161 -15.20 11.59 -6.98
CA PRO A 161 -14.94 10.18 -7.27
C PRO A 161 -13.88 9.53 -6.38
N VAL A 162 -13.07 10.30 -5.66
CA VAL A 162 -12.10 9.77 -4.69
C VAL A 162 -12.78 9.11 -3.49
N PHE A 163 -14.06 9.42 -3.21
CA PHE A 163 -14.84 8.78 -2.15
C PHE A 163 -15.25 7.36 -2.54
N THR A 164 -14.27 6.50 -2.60
CA THR A 164 -14.39 5.08 -2.93
C THR A 164 -13.38 4.29 -2.09
N GLN A 165 -13.41 2.95 -2.19
CA GLN A 165 -12.44 2.10 -1.48
C GLN A 165 -11.26 1.71 -2.38
N ILE A 166 -11.51 1.50 -3.68
CA ILE A 166 -10.45 1.32 -4.68
C ILE A 166 -10.59 2.44 -5.71
N CYS A 167 -9.54 3.24 -5.83
CA CYS A 167 -9.45 4.34 -6.80
C CYS A 167 -8.38 4.01 -7.85
N LEU A 168 -8.77 3.93 -9.11
CA LEU A 168 -7.83 3.93 -10.23
C LEU A 168 -7.60 5.36 -10.70
N ALA A 169 -6.43 5.91 -10.42
CA ALA A 169 -5.98 7.19 -10.96
C ALA A 169 -5.23 6.94 -12.28
N ASP A 170 -5.97 6.98 -13.38
CA ASP A 170 -5.44 6.59 -14.68
C ASP A 170 -4.74 7.75 -15.37
N GLU A 171 -3.50 7.52 -15.84
CA GLU A 171 -2.61 8.50 -16.47
C GLU A 171 -2.36 9.75 -15.59
N ILE A 172 -1.97 9.54 -14.32
CA ILE A 172 -1.81 10.61 -13.31
C ILE A 172 -0.87 11.72 -13.78
N ASN A 173 0.12 11.41 -14.63
CA ASN A 173 1.07 12.35 -15.19
C ASN A 173 0.48 13.31 -16.24
N ARG A 174 -0.77 13.14 -16.68
CA ARG A 174 -1.43 14.06 -17.64
C ARG A 174 -2.07 15.28 -16.97
N ALA A 175 -2.40 15.21 -15.68
CA ALA A 175 -2.97 16.35 -14.98
C ALA A 175 -1.90 17.28 -14.40
N THR A 176 -2.31 18.50 -14.12
CA THR A 176 -1.43 19.54 -13.52
C THR A 176 -0.89 19.10 -12.15
N PRO A 177 0.28 19.61 -11.72
CA PRO A 177 0.85 19.28 -10.39
C PRO A 177 -0.09 19.60 -9.22
N LYS A 178 -0.97 20.58 -9.36
CA LYS A 178 -1.97 20.93 -8.34
C LYS A 178 -2.98 19.80 -8.16
N THR A 179 -3.46 19.23 -9.24
CA THR A 179 -4.43 18.13 -9.25
C THR A 179 -3.80 16.83 -8.77
N GLN A 180 -2.56 16.54 -9.21
CA GLN A 180 -1.78 15.42 -8.68
C GLN A 180 -1.59 15.52 -7.18
N SER A 181 -1.20 16.69 -6.66
CA SER A 181 -0.97 16.92 -5.23
C SER A 181 -2.22 16.68 -4.39
N ALA A 182 -3.40 17.04 -4.89
CA ALA A 182 -4.68 16.81 -4.19
C ALA A 182 -4.96 15.31 -3.97
N LEU A 183 -4.74 14.47 -4.99
CA LEU A 183 -4.87 13.01 -4.81
C LEU A 183 -3.81 12.46 -3.86
N LEU A 184 -2.55 12.89 -4.00
CA LEU A 184 -1.43 12.38 -3.19
C LEU A 184 -1.53 12.80 -1.72
N GLU A 185 -2.12 13.95 -1.42
CA GLU A 185 -2.47 14.35 -0.05
C GLU A 185 -3.57 13.44 0.51
N THR A 186 -4.62 13.20 -0.27
CA THR A 186 -5.72 12.30 0.10
C THR A 186 -5.23 10.87 0.38
N MET A 187 -4.27 10.37 -0.41
CA MET A 187 -3.63 9.06 -0.18
C MET A 187 -2.91 9.01 1.16
N GLN A 188 -2.21 10.07 1.53
CA GLN A 188 -1.42 10.10 2.77
C GLN A 188 -2.30 10.26 4.00
N GLU A 189 -3.28 11.16 3.95
CA GLU A 189 -4.09 11.52 5.11
C GLU A 189 -5.31 10.60 5.31
N GLY A 190 -5.76 9.89 4.25
CA GLY A 190 -7.00 9.11 4.26
C GLY A 190 -8.25 9.96 4.45
N THR A 191 -8.15 11.26 4.19
CA THR A 191 -9.22 12.25 4.37
C THR A 191 -9.13 13.34 3.30
N VAL A 192 -10.26 14.01 3.08
CA VAL A 192 -10.39 15.15 2.16
C VAL A 192 -10.87 16.36 2.93
N THR A 193 -10.23 17.52 2.75
CA THR A 193 -10.66 18.77 3.36
C THR A 193 -11.24 19.70 2.30
N VAL A 194 -12.55 20.01 2.39
CA VAL A 194 -13.25 20.93 1.48
C VAL A 194 -13.89 22.04 2.29
N ALA A 195 -13.60 23.29 1.94
CA ALA A 195 -14.11 24.48 2.60
C ALA A 195 -13.95 24.45 4.14
N GLY A 196 -12.84 23.92 4.64
CA GLY A 196 -12.53 23.82 6.06
C GLY A 196 -13.17 22.64 6.78
N THR A 197 -13.99 21.84 6.10
CA THR A 197 -14.60 20.62 6.66
C THR A 197 -13.80 19.39 6.23
N LYS A 198 -13.46 18.55 7.21
CA LYS A 198 -12.72 17.28 6.99
C LYS A 198 -13.71 16.13 6.77
N HIS A 199 -13.54 15.42 5.67
CA HIS A 199 -14.33 14.24 5.29
C HIS A 199 -13.43 13.02 5.30
N GLU A 200 -13.81 11.97 6.04
CA GLU A 200 -13.05 10.72 6.11
C GLU A 200 -13.39 9.80 4.94
N LEU A 201 -12.38 9.11 4.41
CA LEU A 201 -12.56 8.09 3.39
C LEU A 201 -12.85 6.72 4.03
N LYS A 202 -13.72 5.95 3.37
CA LYS A 202 -14.06 4.59 3.81
C LYS A 202 -12.86 3.66 3.67
N LYS A 203 -12.49 2.97 4.76
CA LYS A 203 -11.39 2.00 4.77
C LYS A 203 -11.88 0.59 4.37
N PRO A 204 -11.00 -0.26 3.78
CA PRO A 204 -9.67 0.11 3.29
C PRO A 204 -9.76 1.11 2.13
N PHE A 205 -8.84 2.08 2.08
CA PHE A 205 -8.71 3.01 0.95
C PHE A 205 -7.43 2.69 0.20
N PHE A 206 -7.55 2.35 -1.07
CA PHE A 206 -6.46 1.89 -1.90
C PHE A 206 -6.44 2.60 -3.25
N VAL A 207 -5.35 3.28 -3.55
CA VAL A 207 -5.14 3.97 -4.84
C VAL A 207 -4.15 3.18 -5.68
N MET A 208 -4.54 2.88 -6.90
CA MET A 208 -3.65 2.47 -7.98
C MET A 208 -3.54 3.60 -8.98
N ALA A 209 -2.37 4.22 -9.07
CA ALA A 209 -2.10 5.22 -10.09
C ALA A 209 -1.44 4.54 -11.29
N THR A 210 -1.77 4.97 -12.51
CA THR A 210 -1.06 4.54 -13.72
C THR A 210 -0.25 5.68 -14.31
N GLN A 211 0.88 5.34 -14.89
CA GLN A 211 1.73 6.25 -15.63
C GLN A 211 2.13 5.60 -16.95
N ASN A 212 2.07 6.36 -18.04
CA ASN A 212 2.57 5.94 -19.33
C ASN A 212 3.97 6.55 -19.55
N PRO A 213 5.03 5.75 -19.63
CA PRO A 213 6.39 6.27 -19.78
C PRO A 213 6.67 6.83 -21.19
N ILE A 214 5.87 6.45 -22.20
CA ILE A 214 6.12 6.82 -23.61
C ILE A 214 5.55 8.20 -23.95
N GLU A 215 4.45 8.59 -23.35
CA GLU A 215 3.83 9.89 -23.59
C GLU A 215 4.57 10.99 -22.85
N GLN A 216 5.37 11.78 -23.59
CA GLN A 216 6.09 12.94 -23.04
C GLN A 216 5.38 14.26 -23.35
N GLU A 217 4.67 14.36 -24.48
CA GLU A 217 3.95 15.58 -24.84
C GLU A 217 2.68 15.78 -23.98
N GLY A 218 2.53 16.98 -23.43
CA GLY A 218 1.36 17.33 -22.60
C GLY A 218 1.31 16.63 -21.24
N THR A 219 2.44 16.09 -20.75
CA THR A 219 2.53 15.43 -19.44
C THR A 219 3.30 16.28 -18.44
N TYR A 220 2.93 16.12 -17.17
CA TYR A 220 3.61 16.69 -16.01
C TYR A 220 4.20 15.54 -15.20
N PRO A 221 5.51 15.28 -15.25
CA PRO A 221 6.11 14.22 -14.45
C PRO A 221 5.85 14.46 -12.98
N LEU A 222 5.56 13.36 -12.27
CA LEU A 222 5.40 13.42 -10.81
C LEU A 222 6.73 13.83 -10.18
N PRO A 223 6.76 14.85 -9.31
CA PRO A 223 7.94 15.17 -8.53
C PRO A 223 8.39 13.97 -7.68
N GLU A 224 9.68 13.77 -7.55
CA GLU A 224 10.30 12.62 -6.86
C GLU A 224 9.78 12.45 -5.44
N ALA A 225 9.62 13.56 -4.69
CA ALA A 225 9.05 13.54 -3.34
C ALA A 225 7.57 13.08 -3.30
N GLN A 226 6.87 13.15 -4.43
CA GLN A 226 5.50 12.70 -4.57
C GLN A 226 5.44 11.22 -4.95
N VAL A 227 6.32 10.76 -5.83
CA VAL A 227 6.44 9.35 -6.20
C VAL A 227 6.84 8.48 -4.99
N ASP A 228 7.65 9.00 -4.07
CA ASP A 228 8.03 8.33 -2.80
C ASP A 228 6.85 7.97 -1.89
N ARG A 229 5.66 8.55 -2.11
CA ARG A 229 4.43 8.22 -1.36
C ARG A 229 3.80 6.89 -1.78
N PHE A 230 4.07 6.42 -3.00
CA PHE A 230 3.63 5.09 -3.43
C PHE A 230 4.46 4.02 -2.73
N PHE A 231 3.80 2.96 -2.29
CA PHE A 231 4.45 1.86 -1.60
C PHE A 231 5.34 1.04 -2.56
N PHE A 232 4.78 0.67 -3.71
CA PHE A 232 5.49 0.01 -4.80
C PHE A 232 5.30 0.77 -6.12
N LYS A 233 6.35 0.72 -6.97
CA LYS A 233 6.27 0.98 -8.40
C LYS A 233 6.41 -0.35 -9.13
N LEU A 234 5.35 -0.75 -9.83
CA LEU A 234 5.24 -2.02 -10.55
C LEU A 234 5.31 -1.75 -12.05
N LEU A 235 6.17 -2.48 -12.74
CA LEU A 235 6.33 -2.39 -14.20
C LEU A 235 5.41 -3.40 -14.85
N VAL A 236 4.54 -2.92 -15.74
CA VAL A 236 3.62 -3.76 -16.53
C VAL A 236 4.23 -3.93 -17.91
N GLY A 237 4.84 -5.09 -18.13
CA GLY A 237 5.45 -5.45 -19.42
C GLY A 237 4.42 -5.93 -20.45
N TYR A 238 4.91 -6.20 -21.67
CA TYR A 238 4.10 -6.85 -22.68
C TYR A 238 3.87 -8.31 -22.32
N SER A 239 2.70 -8.83 -22.70
CA SER A 239 2.39 -10.26 -22.60
C SER A 239 3.32 -11.06 -23.51
N ASP A 240 3.74 -12.22 -23.06
CA ASP A 240 4.46 -13.18 -23.88
C ASP A 240 3.55 -13.86 -24.91
N ARG A 241 4.12 -14.78 -25.73
CA ARG A 241 3.37 -15.46 -26.78
C ARG A 241 2.22 -16.32 -26.25
N GLU A 242 2.46 -17.01 -25.13
CA GLU A 242 1.49 -17.94 -24.54
C GLU A 242 0.37 -17.19 -23.84
N GLU A 243 0.73 -16.13 -23.11
CA GLU A 243 -0.23 -15.20 -22.50
C GLU A 243 -1.11 -14.53 -23.56
N LEU A 244 -0.51 -14.04 -24.67
CA LEU A 244 -1.27 -13.40 -25.74
C LEU A 244 -2.23 -14.37 -26.42
N ALA A 245 -1.84 -15.62 -26.65
CA ALA A 245 -2.72 -16.67 -27.17
C ALA A 245 -3.90 -16.91 -26.22
N ALA A 246 -3.63 -17.06 -24.92
CA ALA A 246 -4.67 -17.25 -23.91
C ALA A 246 -5.60 -16.02 -23.77
N ILE A 247 -5.09 -14.80 -23.96
CA ILE A 247 -5.91 -13.58 -24.02
C ILE A 247 -6.86 -13.64 -25.21
N LEU A 248 -6.37 -13.99 -26.40
CA LEU A 248 -7.18 -14.12 -27.60
C LEU A 248 -8.29 -15.15 -27.41
N ASP A 249 -7.97 -16.33 -26.92
CA ASP A 249 -8.93 -17.40 -26.67
C ASP A 249 -10.05 -16.94 -25.71
N ARG A 250 -9.70 -16.23 -24.64
CA ARG A 250 -10.68 -15.73 -23.65
C ARG A 250 -11.52 -14.56 -24.17
N THR A 251 -10.94 -13.66 -24.95
CA THR A 251 -11.62 -12.42 -25.36
C THR A 251 -12.43 -12.59 -26.64
N THR A 252 -12.09 -13.54 -27.51
CA THR A 252 -12.76 -13.77 -28.78
C THR A 252 -13.83 -14.86 -28.71
N ALA A 253 -13.84 -15.71 -27.66
CA ALA A 253 -14.84 -16.76 -27.49
C ALA A 253 -16.23 -16.28 -27.00
N GLY A 254 -16.41 -14.99 -26.75
CA GLY A 254 -17.69 -14.40 -26.32
C GLY A 254 -18.08 -14.68 -24.87
N LEU A 255 -17.29 -15.39 -24.11
CA LEU A 255 -17.49 -15.66 -22.68
C LEU A 255 -16.40 -14.96 -21.89
N ILE A 256 -16.72 -13.81 -21.29
CA ILE A 256 -15.80 -13.12 -20.39
C ILE A 256 -15.99 -13.72 -19.00
N PRO A 257 -14.96 -14.41 -18.43
CA PRO A 257 -15.08 -14.95 -17.09
C PRO A 257 -15.22 -13.82 -16.07
N GLU A 258 -16.13 -13.99 -15.12
CA GLU A 258 -16.32 -13.04 -14.02
C GLU A 258 -15.64 -13.56 -12.75
N ALA A 259 -14.99 -12.65 -12.03
CA ALA A 259 -14.42 -12.96 -10.72
C ALA A 259 -15.54 -13.00 -9.67
N ARG A 260 -15.45 -13.98 -8.76
CA ARG A 260 -16.37 -14.09 -7.62
C ARG A 260 -15.79 -13.40 -6.40
N LYS A 261 -16.67 -12.87 -5.55
CA LYS A 261 -16.29 -12.35 -4.24
C LYS A 261 -15.58 -13.42 -3.40
N VAL A 262 -14.44 -13.06 -2.82
CA VAL A 262 -13.64 -13.90 -1.91
C VAL A 262 -13.60 -13.32 -0.51
N MET A 263 -13.36 -12.01 -0.36
CA MET A 263 -13.27 -11.32 0.93
C MET A 263 -13.90 -9.93 0.84
N ASP A 264 -13.98 -9.23 1.96
CA ASP A 264 -14.54 -7.88 2.03
C ASP A 264 -13.61 -6.90 2.77
N GLY A 265 -14.04 -5.62 2.86
CA GLY A 265 -13.25 -4.56 3.48
C GLY A 265 -12.87 -4.81 4.94
N PRO A 266 -13.79 -5.18 5.83
CA PRO A 266 -13.49 -5.54 7.21
C PRO A 266 -12.44 -6.66 7.35
N GLU A 267 -12.54 -7.69 6.53
CA GLU A 267 -11.59 -8.80 6.52
C GLU A 267 -10.19 -8.33 6.09
N ILE A 268 -10.09 -7.49 5.05
CA ILE A 268 -8.82 -6.92 4.62
C ILE A 268 -8.15 -6.13 5.75
N LEU A 269 -8.91 -5.34 6.52
CA LEU A 269 -8.39 -4.59 7.67
C LEU A 269 -7.87 -5.52 8.78
N GLN A 270 -8.46 -6.69 8.96
CA GLN A 270 -7.93 -7.71 9.89
C GLN A 270 -6.58 -8.25 9.40
N TRP A 271 -6.46 -8.55 8.10
CA TRP A 271 -5.20 -9.01 7.50
C TRP A 271 -4.10 -7.95 7.57
N GLN A 272 -4.44 -6.67 7.39
CA GLN A 272 -3.48 -5.58 7.56
C GLN A 272 -2.92 -5.51 9.01
N ARG A 273 -3.73 -5.85 10.01
CA ARG A 273 -3.27 -5.95 11.41
C ARG A 273 -2.36 -7.17 11.60
N LEU A 274 -2.73 -8.33 11.06
CA LEU A 274 -1.93 -9.55 11.12
C LEU A 274 -0.53 -9.34 10.51
N VAL A 275 -0.43 -8.69 9.35
CA VAL A 275 0.85 -8.36 8.72
C VAL A 275 1.76 -7.57 9.68
N ARG A 276 1.21 -6.64 10.47
CA ARG A 276 1.99 -5.85 11.41
C ARG A 276 2.51 -6.66 12.60
N GLU A 277 1.85 -7.76 12.97
CA GLU A 277 2.24 -8.67 14.05
C GLU A 277 3.47 -9.55 13.68
N VAL A 278 3.76 -9.73 12.39
CA VAL A 278 4.92 -10.51 11.94
C VAL A 278 6.21 -9.90 12.46
N ILE A 279 7.11 -10.75 12.97
CA ILE A 279 8.34 -10.33 13.61
C ILE A 279 9.39 -9.93 12.56
N LEU A 280 10.02 -8.77 12.77
CA LEU A 280 11.21 -8.35 12.06
C LEU A 280 12.41 -8.49 13.01
N ALA A 281 13.16 -9.57 12.86
CA ALA A 281 14.31 -9.86 13.73
C ALA A 281 15.41 -8.77 13.60
N PRO A 282 16.19 -8.49 14.68
CA PRO A 282 17.20 -7.42 14.66
C PRO A 282 18.21 -7.52 13.51
N HIS A 283 18.69 -8.72 13.16
CA HIS A 283 19.64 -8.94 12.07
C HIS A 283 19.02 -8.68 10.68
N VAL A 284 17.75 -8.99 10.48
CA VAL A 284 17.04 -8.67 9.21
C VAL A 284 16.76 -7.17 9.14
N ARG A 285 16.39 -6.54 10.28
CA ARG A 285 16.21 -5.09 10.35
C ARG A 285 17.52 -4.35 10.01
N ASP A 286 18.64 -4.82 10.52
CA ASP A 286 19.97 -4.28 10.18
C ASP A 286 20.26 -4.41 8.68
N TYR A 287 19.95 -5.55 8.07
CA TYR A 287 20.09 -5.75 6.63
C TYR A 287 19.24 -4.76 5.82
N VAL A 288 17.98 -4.54 6.19
CA VAL A 288 17.12 -3.53 5.56
C VAL A 288 17.72 -2.12 5.66
N VAL A 289 18.28 -1.77 6.83
CA VAL A 289 18.94 -0.48 7.05
C VAL A 289 20.18 -0.35 6.16
N ARG A 290 21.06 -1.38 6.12
CA ARG A 290 22.27 -1.37 5.28
C ARG A 290 21.94 -1.28 3.79
N LEU A 291 20.96 -2.03 3.30
CA LEU A 291 20.46 -1.92 1.93
C LEU A 291 20.00 -0.51 1.59
N THR A 292 19.24 0.11 2.50
CA THR A 292 18.76 1.48 2.31
C THR A 292 19.92 2.49 2.31
N LEU A 293 20.83 2.38 3.25
CA LEU A 293 22.01 3.27 3.35
C LEU A 293 22.98 3.07 2.19
N ALA A 294 23.07 1.86 1.62
CA ALA A 294 23.89 1.58 0.45
C ALA A 294 23.41 2.32 -0.81
N THR A 295 22.15 2.80 -0.84
CA THR A 295 21.65 3.66 -1.91
C THR A 295 22.08 5.13 -1.75
N HIS A 296 22.64 5.54 -0.61
CA HIS A 296 23.00 6.93 -0.35
C HIS A 296 24.43 7.23 -0.84
N PRO A 297 24.61 8.05 -1.89
CA PRO A 297 25.92 8.41 -2.39
C PRO A 297 26.73 9.15 -1.31
N LYS A 298 28.03 8.88 -1.27
CA LYS A 298 29.00 9.43 -0.28
C LYS A 298 28.67 9.05 1.18
N GLY A 299 27.74 8.11 1.40
CA GLY A 299 27.46 7.57 2.73
C GLY A 299 28.44 6.48 3.13
N PRO A 300 28.46 6.08 4.41
CA PRO A 300 29.41 5.07 4.94
C PRO A 300 29.17 3.67 4.37
N PHE A 301 28.02 3.41 3.76
CA PHE A 301 27.65 2.15 3.12
C PHE A 301 27.57 2.26 1.58
N ALA A 302 27.97 3.42 1.03
CA ALA A 302 27.91 3.66 -0.42
C ALA A 302 28.85 2.70 -1.15
N LEU A 303 28.31 2.05 -2.18
CA LEU A 303 29.09 1.23 -3.10
C LEU A 303 29.67 2.09 -4.23
N PRO A 304 30.69 1.63 -4.96
CA PRO A 304 31.24 2.36 -6.13
C PRO A 304 30.15 2.75 -7.11
N ILE A 305 29.25 1.83 -7.46
CA ILE A 305 28.12 2.07 -8.41
C ILE A 305 27.14 3.13 -7.87
N THR A 306 26.90 3.16 -6.56
CA THR A 306 26.06 4.17 -5.90
C THR A 306 26.66 5.55 -6.06
N ASN A 307 27.97 5.70 -5.81
CA ASN A 307 28.67 6.97 -5.94
C ASN A 307 28.78 7.46 -7.38
N GLN A 308 28.87 6.51 -8.33
CA GLN A 308 28.99 6.81 -9.74
C GLN A 308 27.66 7.24 -10.36
N PHE A 309 26.56 6.55 -10.06
CA PHE A 309 25.31 6.68 -10.81
C PHE A 309 24.13 7.27 -10.05
N LEU A 310 24.17 7.32 -8.71
CA LEU A 310 23.07 7.90 -7.94
C LEU A 310 23.34 9.35 -7.55
N ARG A 311 22.33 10.19 -7.73
CA ARG A 311 22.28 11.56 -7.20
C ARG A 311 21.69 11.58 -5.79
N TRP A 312 20.63 10.81 -5.57
CA TRP A 312 19.94 10.69 -4.30
C TRP A 312 19.53 9.24 -4.05
N GLY A 313 19.68 8.80 -2.80
CA GLY A 313 19.26 7.48 -2.34
C GLY A 313 17.84 7.47 -1.76
N SER A 314 17.39 6.29 -1.36
CA SER A 314 16.05 6.04 -0.85
C SER A 314 15.79 6.72 0.50
N SER A 315 14.60 7.29 0.64
CA SER A 315 14.09 7.82 1.91
C SER A 315 13.82 6.71 2.95
N PRO A 316 13.58 7.05 4.24
CA PRO A 316 13.14 6.08 5.24
C PRO A 316 11.86 5.30 4.86
N ARG A 317 11.02 5.84 3.97
CA ARG A 317 9.84 5.14 3.44
C ARG A 317 10.23 3.89 2.66
N GLY A 318 11.39 3.87 1.99
CA GLY A 318 11.92 2.67 1.34
C GLY A 318 12.22 1.55 2.33
N ALA A 319 12.91 1.86 3.44
CA ALA A 319 13.15 0.88 4.50
C ALA A 319 11.84 0.35 5.11
N GLN A 320 10.85 1.23 5.32
CA GLN A 320 9.52 0.84 5.79
C GLN A 320 8.81 -0.07 4.78
N ALA A 321 8.91 0.23 3.49
CA ALA A 321 8.33 -0.58 2.42
C ALA A 321 8.96 -1.99 2.38
N LEU A 322 10.29 -2.09 2.46
CA LEU A 322 11.00 -3.37 2.52
C LEU A 322 10.56 -4.20 3.74
N ALA A 323 10.51 -3.59 4.91
CA ALA A 323 10.12 -4.27 6.14
C ALA A 323 8.67 -4.77 6.10
N LEU A 324 7.72 -3.94 5.67
CA LEU A 324 6.29 -4.29 5.63
C LEU A 324 5.98 -5.30 4.52
N ALA A 325 6.56 -5.13 3.34
CA ALA A 325 6.39 -6.09 2.26
C ALA A 325 7.03 -7.44 2.58
N GLY A 326 8.22 -7.44 3.20
CA GLY A 326 8.86 -8.66 3.69
C GLY A 326 7.98 -9.43 4.68
N LYS A 327 7.19 -8.74 5.53
CA LYS A 327 6.23 -9.38 6.43
C LYS A 327 5.11 -10.12 5.68
N VAL A 328 4.62 -9.55 4.57
CA VAL A 328 3.62 -10.22 3.72
C VAL A 328 4.24 -11.46 3.09
N GLN A 329 5.48 -11.36 2.55
CA GLN A 329 6.20 -12.52 1.98
C GLN A 329 6.37 -13.63 3.00
N ALA A 330 6.82 -13.31 4.22
CA ALA A 330 6.98 -14.29 5.29
C ALA A 330 5.68 -15.04 5.60
N LEU A 331 4.54 -14.33 5.69
CA LEU A 331 3.24 -14.96 5.91
C LEU A 331 2.84 -15.90 4.77
N LEU A 332 3.10 -15.51 3.52
CA LEU A 332 2.79 -16.32 2.35
C LEU A 332 3.62 -17.60 2.30
N GLU A 333 4.89 -17.53 2.75
CA GLU A 333 5.78 -18.68 2.88
C GLU A 333 5.57 -19.50 4.17
N GLY A 334 4.54 -19.17 4.96
CA GLY A 334 4.20 -19.89 6.19
C GLY A 334 5.09 -19.58 7.39
N ARG A 335 5.84 -18.49 7.34
CA ARG A 335 6.72 -18.04 8.41
C ARG A 335 6.12 -16.84 9.15
N TYR A 336 6.47 -16.68 10.41
CA TYR A 336 6.00 -15.58 11.27
C TYR A 336 7.11 -14.58 11.59
N ASN A 337 8.23 -14.71 10.90
CA ASN A 337 9.38 -13.82 10.96
C ASN A 337 9.94 -13.61 9.55
N VAL A 338 10.35 -12.39 9.27
CA VAL A 338 10.94 -11.99 8.00
C VAL A 338 12.33 -12.60 7.85
N SER A 339 12.62 -13.13 6.66
CA SER A 339 13.95 -13.59 6.25
C SER A 339 14.65 -12.58 5.34
N PHE A 340 15.93 -12.77 5.07
CA PHE A 340 16.67 -11.98 4.09
C PHE A 340 16.06 -12.11 2.69
N GLU A 341 15.68 -13.33 2.32
CA GLU A 341 15.07 -13.60 1.02
C GLU A 341 13.75 -12.85 0.80
N ASP A 342 12.93 -12.70 1.84
CA ASP A 342 11.70 -11.90 1.76
C ASP A 342 11.99 -10.44 1.41
N VAL A 343 13.06 -9.88 1.99
CA VAL A 343 13.50 -8.52 1.71
C VAL A 343 14.03 -8.40 0.29
N ARG A 344 14.81 -9.39 -0.18
CA ARG A 344 15.38 -9.43 -1.53
C ARG A 344 14.29 -9.44 -2.60
N ARG A 345 13.23 -10.24 -2.43
CA ARG A 345 12.10 -10.35 -3.38
C ARG A 345 11.38 -9.03 -3.60
N VAL A 346 11.26 -8.20 -2.57
CA VAL A 346 10.50 -6.94 -2.63
C VAL A 346 11.38 -5.71 -2.86
N PHE A 347 12.69 -5.91 -3.05
CA PHE A 347 13.66 -4.83 -3.10
C PHE A 347 13.44 -3.89 -4.28
N LEU A 348 13.35 -4.41 -5.50
CA LEU A 348 13.15 -3.60 -6.69
C LEU A 348 11.84 -2.82 -6.69
N PRO A 349 10.67 -3.44 -6.53
CA PRO A 349 9.42 -2.70 -6.56
C PRO A 349 9.30 -1.66 -5.43
N ALA A 350 9.99 -1.88 -4.30
CA ALA A 350 10.03 -0.93 -3.20
C ALA A 350 10.96 0.26 -3.44
N LEU A 351 12.07 0.08 -4.13
CA LEU A 351 13.13 1.12 -4.18
C LEU A 351 13.31 1.79 -5.55
N ARG A 352 12.91 1.18 -6.67
CA ARG A 352 13.17 1.70 -8.02
C ARG A 352 12.68 3.13 -8.27
N HIS A 353 11.68 3.57 -7.57
CA HIS A 353 11.13 4.93 -7.66
C HIS A 353 11.61 5.85 -6.54
N ARG A 354 12.53 5.38 -5.70
CA ARG A 354 13.06 6.10 -4.54
C ARG A 354 14.53 6.47 -4.67
N VAL A 355 15.18 5.98 -5.72
CA VAL A 355 16.54 6.35 -6.08
C VAL A 355 16.52 7.26 -7.31
N ILE A 356 17.38 8.26 -7.32
CA ILE A 356 17.44 9.24 -8.40
C ILE A 356 18.81 9.12 -9.06
N LEU A 357 18.78 8.81 -10.34
CA LEU A 357 19.98 8.73 -11.16
C LEU A 357 20.61 10.11 -11.38
N ASN A 358 21.92 10.15 -11.54
CA ASN A 358 22.62 11.35 -11.94
C ASN A 358 22.68 11.47 -13.47
N PHE A 359 23.31 12.54 -13.96
CA PHE A 359 23.42 12.79 -15.38
C PHE A 359 24.30 11.75 -16.11
N GLU A 360 25.33 11.22 -15.45
CA GLU A 360 26.21 10.20 -16.01
C GLU A 360 25.44 8.91 -16.30
N ALA A 361 24.64 8.44 -15.35
CA ALA A 361 23.78 7.26 -15.54
C ALA A 361 22.80 7.45 -16.72
N GLN A 362 22.21 8.66 -16.84
CA GLN A 362 21.28 8.95 -17.93
C GLN A 362 22.01 8.96 -19.30
N ALA A 363 23.22 9.50 -19.37
CA ALA A 363 24.03 9.54 -20.59
C ALA A 363 24.49 8.15 -21.04
N GLU A 364 24.74 7.23 -20.08
CA GLU A 364 25.13 5.84 -20.34
C GLU A 364 23.92 4.90 -20.52
N GLY A 365 22.70 5.38 -20.37
CA GLY A 365 21.49 4.57 -20.48
C GLY A 365 21.32 3.56 -19.34
N ILE A 366 21.89 3.84 -18.16
CA ILE A 366 21.78 3.00 -16.97
C ILE A 366 20.42 3.24 -16.33
N GLU A 367 19.72 2.13 -16.03
CA GLU A 367 18.43 2.15 -15.33
C GLU A 367 18.59 2.00 -13.82
N ALA A 368 17.63 2.54 -13.06
CA ALA A 368 17.62 2.43 -11.60
C ALA A 368 17.67 0.98 -11.11
N ASP A 369 16.98 0.06 -11.80
CA ASP A 369 16.96 -1.36 -11.45
C ASP A 369 18.33 -2.02 -11.55
N GLN A 370 19.17 -1.63 -12.52
CA GLN A 370 20.54 -2.16 -12.67
C GLN A 370 21.42 -1.77 -11.48
N VAL A 371 21.34 -0.51 -11.06
CA VAL A 371 22.08 -0.03 -9.88
C VAL A 371 21.60 -0.72 -8.61
N LEU A 372 20.29 -0.90 -8.46
CA LEU A 372 19.69 -1.55 -7.31
C LEU A 372 20.04 -3.05 -7.24
N LEU A 373 20.08 -3.75 -8.37
CA LEU A 373 20.51 -5.16 -8.42
C LEU A 373 21.96 -5.32 -7.99
N ASP A 374 22.85 -4.46 -8.44
CA ASP A 374 24.25 -4.47 -8.02
C ASP A 374 24.40 -4.23 -6.49
N ILE A 375 23.60 -3.29 -5.95
CA ILE A 375 23.55 -3.06 -4.50
C ILE A 375 23.07 -4.32 -3.77
N LEU A 376 21.99 -4.94 -4.26
CA LEU A 376 21.38 -6.13 -3.65
C LEU A 376 22.34 -7.32 -3.64
N GLU A 377 23.18 -7.45 -4.66
CA GLU A 377 24.16 -8.51 -4.78
C GLU A 377 25.37 -8.28 -3.86
N LYS A 378 25.86 -7.03 -3.77
CA LYS A 378 27.09 -6.69 -3.04
C LYS A 378 26.91 -6.43 -1.56
N VAL A 379 25.71 -6.08 -1.09
CA VAL A 379 25.45 -5.90 0.34
C VAL A 379 25.24 -7.25 1.01
N PRO A 380 26.16 -7.69 1.89
CA PRO A 380 26.07 -9.00 2.52
C PRO A 380 24.91 -9.08 3.50
N GLU A 381 24.29 -10.25 3.65
CA GLU A 381 23.19 -10.49 4.59
C GLU A 381 23.64 -10.32 6.05
N LYS A 382 24.88 -10.78 6.37
CA LYS A 382 25.46 -10.65 7.71
C LYS A 382 26.41 -9.46 7.79
N ALA A 383 26.32 -8.69 8.87
CA ALA A 383 27.14 -7.48 9.09
C ALA A 383 28.64 -7.76 9.11
N ASP A 384 29.06 -8.92 9.62
CA ASP A 384 30.48 -9.31 9.78
C ASP A 384 31.20 -9.55 8.43
N ALA A 385 30.46 -9.60 7.33
CA ALA A 385 31.01 -9.84 5.98
C ALA A 385 31.23 -8.52 5.18
N LEU A 386 31.06 -7.34 5.78
CA LEU A 386 31.37 -6.08 5.10
C LEU A 386 32.89 -5.98 4.89
N PRO A 387 33.38 -5.82 3.64
CA PRO A 387 34.76 -5.41 3.43
C PRO A 387 34.93 -4.06 4.13
N ALA A 388 36.00 -3.96 4.91
CA ALA A 388 36.34 -2.75 5.66
C ALA A 388 36.50 -1.56 4.68
N ALA A 389 35.42 -0.90 4.37
CA ALA A 389 35.41 0.39 3.64
C ALA A 389 36.01 1.53 4.51
N ALA A 390 36.43 1.19 5.76
CA ALA A 390 37.04 2.11 6.68
C ALA A 390 38.55 2.40 6.40
N ALA A 391 39.17 1.72 5.43
CA ALA A 391 40.60 1.89 5.16
C ALA A 391 40.95 2.90 4.05
N LEU A 392 40.00 3.58 3.45
CA LEU A 392 40.23 4.56 2.37
C LEU A 392 39.95 6.03 2.75
N ALA A 393 39.83 6.31 4.06
CA ALA A 393 39.65 7.68 4.54
C ALA A 393 40.96 8.27 5.15
N GLU A 394 42.07 7.55 5.09
CA GLU A 394 43.42 8.04 5.45
C GLU A 394 44.32 7.95 4.22
N GLY A 395 44.27 8.98 3.38
CA GLY A 395 45.13 9.13 2.22
C GLY A 395 44.92 10.49 1.59
#